data_85dd5287b351efc52e1d7e41c875c653
#
_entry.id   85dd5287b351efc52e1d7e41c875c653
#
_cell.length_a   1.000
_cell.length_b   1.000
_cell.length_c   1.000
_cell.angle_alpha   90.00
_cell.angle_beta   90.00
_cell.angle_gamma   90.00
#
_symmetry.space_group_name_H-M   'P 1'
#
loop_
_entity.id
_entity.type
_entity.pdbx_description
1 polymer ?
#
loop_
_entity_poly.entity_id
_entity_poly.type
_entity_poly.pdbx_seq_one_letter_code
_entity_poly.pdbx_strand_id
1 'polypeptide(L)'
;VDHSAGLKLNGALSIAQTNSRWQELKRQATTAQLYGVDLKILNKDEITKKYPMMSTEDLKGGVLMPGDGSADPSGVTHMLAKGARKGGAKIYEQSPVETILTKNGRVHGVRVNGQDLECEYVVLATGMWSRQIGEKIGVSIPLYPAEHFYVITEPIEKLSPTLPVIRDFDSSVYFKEDAGKLLIGIFEGKSIPAF
;
A
#
# COMPACT_ATOMS: atom_id res chain seq x y z
N VAL A 1 -15.72 13.68 9.74
CA VAL A 1 -14.99 12.77 10.65
C VAL A 1 -13.71 13.49 11.04
N ASP A 2 -13.63 13.98 12.31
CA ASP A 2 -12.53 14.83 12.81
C ASP A 2 -11.25 14.03 13.15
N HIS A 3 -10.78 13.18 12.26
CA HIS A 3 -9.47 12.55 12.40
C HIS A 3 -8.75 12.57 11.06
N SER A 4 -7.61 13.21 11.07
CA SER A 4 -6.64 13.11 9.99
C SER A 4 -6.12 11.66 9.94
N ALA A 5 -6.23 11.01 8.78
CA ALA A 5 -5.58 9.73 8.52
C ALA A 5 -4.06 9.89 8.29
N GLY A 6 -3.50 11.03 8.67
CA GLY A 6 -2.11 11.37 8.35
C GLY A 6 -1.86 11.47 6.84
N LEU A 7 -2.91 11.74 6.05
CA LEU A 7 -2.78 11.88 4.60
C LEU A 7 -1.98 13.14 4.26
N LYS A 8 -0.87 12.92 3.55
CA LYS A 8 -0.03 13.98 2.98
C LYS A 8 -0.11 13.86 1.46
N LEU A 9 -0.71 14.84 0.79
CA LEU A 9 -0.76 14.92 -0.67
C LEU A 9 0.54 15.57 -1.19
N ASN A 10 1.65 14.89 -0.98
CA ASN A 10 3.00 15.34 -1.38
C ASN A 10 3.45 14.77 -2.73
N GLY A 11 2.60 13.98 -3.38
CA GLY A 11 2.86 13.36 -4.66
C GLY A 11 3.63 12.04 -4.56
N ALA A 12 3.64 11.31 -5.68
CA ALA A 12 4.52 10.16 -5.89
C ALA A 12 5.28 10.36 -7.20
N LEU A 13 6.59 10.15 -7.16
CA LEU A 13 7.50 10.28 -8.30
C LEU A 13 8.08 8.91 -8.65
N SER A 14 7.69 8.39 -9.80
CA SER A 14 8.31 7.21 -10.40
C SER A 14 9.49 7.65 -11.26
N ILE A 15 10.67 7.06 -11.02
CA ILE A 15 11.89 7.37 -11.76
C ILE A 15 12.27 6.24 -12.71
N ALA A 16 13.03 6.57 -13.76
CA ALA A 16 13.51 5.62 -14.75
C ALA A 16 15.04 5.77 -14.93
N GLN A 17 15.77 4.68 -14.76
CA GLN A 17 17.20 4.58 -15.03
C GLN A 17 17.46 3.98 -16.43
N THR A 18 16.58 3.10 -16.91
CA THR A 18 16.67 2.44 -18.20
C THR A 18 15.79 3.09 -19.28
N ASN A 19 16.16 2.94 -20.55
CA ASN A 19 15.34 3.41 -21.66
C ASN A 19 13.99 2.69 -21.73
N SER A 20 13.95 1.40 -21.42
CA SER A 20 12.70 0.61 -21.40
C SER A 20 11.74 1.14 -20.35
N ARG A 21 12.22 1.38 -19.12
CA ARG A 21 11.41 1.97 -18.05
C ARG A 21 10.91 3.37 -18.41
N TRP A 22 11.78 4.18 -19.02
CA TRP A 22 11.41 5.51 -19.46
C TRP A 22 10.27 5.48 -20.49
N GLN A 23 10.32 4.57 -21.46
CA GLN A 23 9.24 4.40 -22.43
C GLN A 23 7.94 3.92 -21.76
N GLU A 24 8.05 3.00 -20.80
CA GLU A 24 6.90 2.53 -20.02
C GLU A 24 6.23 3.67 -19.25
N LEU A 25 7.00 4.45 -18.50
CA LEU A 25 6.47 5.58 -17.71
C LEU A 25 5.79 6.63 -18.60
N LYS A 26 6.36 6.92 -19.79
CA LYS A 26 5.71 7.83 -20.74
C LYS A 26 4.38 7.27 -21.26
N ARG A 27 4.30 5.98 -21.55
CA ARG A 27 3.03 5.34 -21.94
C ARG A 27 2.00 5.40 -20.82
N GLN A 28 2.41 5.12 -19.59
CA GLN A 28 1.53 5.22 -18.42
C GLN A 28 0.98 6.64 -18.27
N ALA A 29 1.83 7.68 -18.42
CA ALA A 29 1.40 9.07 -18.37
C ALA A 29 0.37 9.41 -19.46
N THR A 30 0.59 8.92 -20.69
CA THR A 30 -0.36 9.11 -21.79
C THR A 30 -1.69 8.39 -21.53
N THR A 31 -1.62 7.15 -21.06
CA THR A 31 -2.83 6.35 -20.77
C THR A 31 -3.62 6.94 -19.59
N ALA A 32 -2.95 7.45 -18.57
CA ALA A 32 -3.59 8.07 -17.41
C ALA A 32 -4.48 9.26 -17.77
N GLN A 33 -4.09 10.03 -18.79
CA GLN A 33 -4.89 11.15 -19.29
C GLN A 33 -6.26 10.72 -19.80
N LEU A 34 -6.37 9.52 -20.38
CA LEU A 34 -7.66 8.97 -20.86
C LEU A 34 -8.63 8.70 -19.69
N TYR A 35 -8.10 8.51 -18.49
CA TYR A 35 -8.86 8.25 -17.28
C TYR A 35 -8.95 9.49 -16.35
N GLY A 36 -8.51 10.66 -16.83
CA GLY A 36 -8.55 11.90 -16.06
C GLY A 36 -7.56 11.95 -14.89
N VAL A 37 -6.52 11.11 -14.92
CA VAL A 37 -5.46 11.12 -13.88
C VAL A 37 -4.34 12.05 -14.33
N ASP A 38 -4.02 13.05 -13.49
CA ASP A 38 -2.93 14.01 -13.75
C ASP A 38 -1.57 13.36 -13.46
N LEU A 39 -0.82 13.07 -14.53
CA LEU A 39 0.58 12.64 -14.46
C LEU A 39 1.47 13.64 -15.20
N LYS A 40 2.55 14.06 -14.57
CA LYS A 40 3.50 15.02 -15.13
C LYS A 40 4.83 14.34 -15.47
N ILE A 41 5.22 14.39 -16.72
CA ILE A 41 6.54 13.94 -17.18
C ILE A 41 7.57 14.98 -16.74
N LEU A 42 8.61 14.55 -16.05
CA LEU A 42 9.68 15.39 -15.54
C LEU A 42 11.04 15.01 -16.14
N ASN A 43 11.82 16.01 -16.51
CA ASN A 43 13.24 15.86 -16.85
C ASN A 43 14.11 15.85 -15.57
N LYS A 44 15.44 15.64 -15.74
CA LYS A 44 16.38 15.55 -14.61
C LYS A 44 16.40 16.81 -13.75
N ASP A 45 16.39 18.00 -14.37
CA ASP A 45 16.45 19.28 -13.64
C ASP A 45 15.18 19.52 -12.82
N GLU A 46 14.03 19.13 -13.36
CA GLU A 46 12.75 19.20 -12.65
C GLU A 46 12.69 18.21 -11.49
N ILE A 47 13.26 17.02 -11.66
CA ILE A 47 13.40 16.03 -10.58
C ILE A 47 14.30 16.57 -9.47
N THR A 48 15.48 17.10 -9.83
CA THR A 48 16.41 17.71 -8.86
C THR A 48 15.75 18.83 -8.04
N LYS A 49 14.91 19.67 -8.68
CA LYS A 49 14.16 20.71 -7.96
C LYS A 49 13.13 20.13 -6.99
N LYS A 50 12.52 19.00 -7.33
CA LYS A 50 11.53 18.33 -6.47
C LYS A 50 12.16 17.51 -5.36
N TYR A 51 13.33 16.94 -5.61
CA TYR A 51 14.05 16.06 -4.69
C TYR A 51 15.55 16.42 -4.65
N PRO A 52 15.93 17.55 -4.00
CA PRO A 52 17.29 18.12 -4.11
C PRO A 52 18.39 17.22 -3.56
N MET A 53 18.08 16.26 -2.71
CA MET A 53 19.06 15.34 -2.12
C MET A 53 19.33 14.09 -2.96
N MET A 54 18.62 13.90 -4.07
CA MET A 54 18.78 12.73 -4.94
C MET A 54 19.73 13.04 -6.09
N SER A 55 20.69 12.16 -6.34
CA SER A 55 21.46 12.20 -7.61
C SER A 55 20.53 11.82 -8.78
N THR A 56 20.65 12.57 -9.87
CA THR A 56 19.87 12.34 -11.09
C THR A 56 20.74 11.97 -12.28
N GLU A 57 22.04 11.72 -12.06
CA GLU A 57 23.01 11.49 -13.15
C GLU A 57 22.66 10.28 -14.02
N ASP A 58 22.24 9.19 -13.39
CA ASP A 58 21.86 7.92 -14.02
C ASP A 58 20.42 7.90 -14.52
N LEU A 59 19.58 8.88 -14.17
CA LEU A 59 18.18 8.89 -14.56
C LEU A 59 17.99 9.24 -16.04
N LYS A 60 16.94 8.71 -16.63
CA LYS A 60 16.40 9.13 -17.94
C LYS A 60 15.29 10.16 -17.82
N GLY A 61 14.60 10.19 -16.69
CA GLY A 61 13.50 11.06 -16.33
C GLY A 61 12.61 10.43 -15.29
N GLY A 62 11.45 11.04 -15.05
CA GLY A 62 10.46 10.51 -14.11
C GLY A 62 9.06 10.99 -14.43
N VAL A 63 8.08 10.41 -13.74
CA VAL A 63 6.67 10.79 -13.82
C VAL A 63 6.16 11.06 -12.43
N LEU A 64 5.68 12.28 -12.22
CA LEU A 64 5.06 12.72 -10.97
C LEU A 64 3.55 12.58 -11.04
N MET A 65 2.96 11.98 -10.03
CA MET A 65 1.51 12.00 -9.74
C MET A 65 1.26 12.99 -8.59
N PRO A 66 0.83 14.22 -8.85
CA PRO A 66 0.66 15.24 -7.80
C PRO A 66 -0.44 14.91 -6.79
N GLY A 67 -1.48 14.19 -7.23
CA GLY A 67 -2.63 13.80 -6.40
C GLY A 67 -2.39 12.55 -5.54
N ASP A 68 -1.21 11.95 -5.60
CA ASP A 68 -0.80 10.85 -4.74
C ASP A 68 -0.07 11.37 -3.48
N GLY A 69 0.31 10.47 -2.60
CA GLY A 69 1.03 10.84 -1.38
C GLY A 69 1.23 9.68 -0.43
N SER A 70 1.31 10.01 0.85
CA SER A 70 1.45 9.04 1.93
C SER A 70 0.36 9.21 2.98
N ALA A 71 0.05 8.14 3.68
CA ALA A 71 -0.88 8.12 4.79
C ALA A 71 -0.32 7.29 5.95
N ASP A 72 -0.82 7.53 7.16
CA ASP A 72 -0.59 6.63 8.28
C ASP A 72 -1.55 5.43 8.18
N PRO A 73 -1.06 4.19 7.99
CA PRO A 73 -1.91 3.01 7.85
C PRO A 73 -2.82 2.77 9.05
N SER A 74 -2.31 2.99 10.26
CA SER A 74 -3.08 2.86 11.50
C SER A 74 -4.17 3.92 11.58
N GLY A 75 -3.84 5.17 11.28
CA GLY A 75 -4.81 6.27 11.23
C GLY A 75 -5.93 6.03 10.22
N VAL A 76 -5.60 5.55 9.02
CA VAL A 76 -6.61 5.17 8.00
C VAL A 76 -7.52 4.07 8.53
N THR A 77 -6.96 3.01 9.12
CA THR A 77 -7.73 1.89 9.66
C THR A 77 -8.68 2.34 10.77
N HIS A 78 -8.19 3.14 11.72
CA HIS A 78 -9.03 3.68 12.79
C HIS A 78 -10.13 4.61 12.28
N MET A 79 -9.81 5.44 11.28
CA MET A 79 -10.80 6.32 10.66
C MET A 79 -11.91 5.54 9.99
N LEU A 80 -11.57 4.51 9.22
CA LEU A 80 -12.55 3.63 8.57
C LEU A 80 -13.39 2.86 9.58
N ALA A 81 -12.77 2.31 10.63
CA ALA A 81 -13.46 1.63 11.72
C ALA A 81 -14.44 2.56 12.45
N LYS A 82 -14.04 3.80 12.73
CA LYS A 82 -14.91 4.81 13.32
C LYS A 82 -16.09 5.14 12.41
N GLY A 83 -15.86 5.28 11.11
CA GLY A 83 -16.90 5.48 10.10
C GLY A 83 -17.89 4.33 10.06
N ALA A 84 -17.40 3.09 10.05
CA ALA A 84 -18.22 1.89 10.05
C ALA A 84 -19.11 1.80 11.31
N ARG A 85 -18.53 2.03 12.52
CA ARG A 85 -19.30 2.08 13.79
C ARG A 85 -20.38 3.15 13.76
N LYS A 86 -20.09 4.32 13.20
CA LYS A 86 -21.07 5.41 13.05
C LYS A 86 -22.20 5.01 12.08
N GLY A 87 -21.92 4.16 11.10
CA GLY A 87 -22.91 3.55 10.20
C GLY A 87 -23.66 2.35 10.79
N GLY A 88 -23.44 2.01 12.08
CA GLY A 88 -24.12 0.92 12.77
C GLY A 88 -23.38 -0.42 12.75
N ALA A 89 -22.18 -0.51 12.14
CA ALA A 89 -21.39 -1.73 12.18
C ALA A 89 -20.85 -2.01 13.59
N LYS A 90 -20.91 -3.26 14.00
CA LYS A 90 -20.30 -3.77 15.22
C LYS A 90 -18.90 -4.30 14.91
N ILE A 91 -17.89 -3.81 15.59
CA ILE A 91 -16.49 -4.25 15.43
C ILE A 91 -16.05 -4.87 16.75
N TYR A 92 -15.70 -6.15 16.68
CA TYR A 92 -15.19 -6.93 17.80
C TYR A 92 -13.69 -7.15 17.58
N GLU A 93 -12.89 -6.52 18.42
CA GLU A 93 -11.45 -6.69 18.46
C GLU A 93 -11.08 -7.93 19.30
N GLN A 94 -9.88 -8.47 19.10
CA GLN A 94 -9.40 -9.69 19.79
C GLN A 94 -10.35 -10.88 19.69
N SER A 95 -11.06 -10.96 18.57
CA SER A 95 -12.08 -11.97 18.31
C SER A 95 -11.75 -12.76 17.05
N PRO A 96 -10.74 -13.65 17.10
CA PRO A 96 -10.32 -14.41 15.94
C PRO A 96 -11.43 -15.34 15.47
N VAL A 97 -11.68 -15.32 14.15
CA VAL A 97 -12.60 -16.27 13.50
C VAL A 97 -11.88 -17.61 13.36
N GLU A 98 -12.38 -18.63 14.04
CA GLU A 98 -11.81 -19.99 14.04
C GLU A 98 -12.11 -20.72 12.74
N THR A 99 -13.35 -20.61 12.27
CA THR A 99 -13.80 -21.20 11.01
C THR A 99 -15.07 -20.53 10.51
N ILE A 100 -15.34 -20.71 9.21
CA ILE A 100 -16.62 -20.37 8.59
C ILE A 100 -17.51 -21.61 8.63
N LEU A 101 -18.73 -21.44 9.08
CA LEU A 101 -19.72 -22.51 9.18
C LEU A 101 -20.45 -22.67 7.87
N THR A 102 -20.43 -23.90 7.33
CA THR A 102 -21.10 -24.23 6.07
C THR A 102 -22.07 -25.40 6.26
N LYS A 103 -23.22 -25.34 5.59
CA LYS A 103 -24.22 -26.40 5.54
C LYS A 103 -24.78 -26.51 4.12
N ASN A 104 -24.78 -27.71 3.55
CA ASN A 104 -25.26 -27.94 2.18
C ASN A 104 -24.61 -27.04 1.13
N GLY A 105 -23.28 -26.78 1.25
CA GLY A 105 -22.52 -25.94 0.33
C GLY A 105 -22.78 -24.43 0.47
N ARG A 106 -23.48 -23.99 1.51
CA ARG A 106 -23.75 -22.57 1.79
C ARG A 106 -23.19 -22.15 3.13
N VAL A 107 -22.70 -20.93 3.21
CA VAL A 107 -22.32 -20.28 4.47
C VAL A 107 -23.58 -20.03 5.30
N HIS A 108 -23.49 -20.25 6.60
CA HIS A 108 -24.56 -19.90 7.54
C HIS A 108 -24.05 -19.22 8.82
N GLY A 109 -22.72 -19.00 8.93
CA GLY A 109 -22.18 -18.34 10.11
C GLY A 109 -20.66 -18.43 10.20
N VAL A 110 -20.14 -17.97 11.31
CA VAL A 110 -18.73 -18.08 11.71
C VAL A 110 -18.63 -18.53 13.16
N ARG A 111 -17.53 -19.23 13.51
CA ARG A 111 -17.19 -19.55 14.90
C ARG A 111 -16.15 -18.61 15.43
N VAL A 112 -16.44 -18.00 16.59
CA VAL A 112 -15.58 -17.04 17.27
C VAL A 112 -15.58 -17.36 18.78
N ASN A 113 -14.41 -17.59 19.36
CA ASN A 113 -14.27 -17.92 20.80
C ASN A 113 -15.19 -19.10 21.23
N GLY A 114 -15.29 -20.13 20.40
CA GLY A 114 -16.13 -21.30 20.65
C GLY A 114 -17.64 -21.09 20.49
N GLN A 115 -18.08 -19.90 20.08
CA GLN A 115 -19.48 -19.55 19.85
C GLN A 115 -19.79 -19.41 18.36
N ASP A 116 -20.93 -19.90 17.94
CA ASP A 116 -21.42 -19.79 16.57
C ASP A 116 -22.23 -18.50 16.42
N LEU A 117 -21.83 -17.68 15.44
CA LEU A 117 -22.54 -16.47 15.04
C LEU A 117 -23.15 -16.70 13.66
N GLU A 118 -24.48 -16.68 13.58
CA GLU A 118 -25.20 -16.89 12.32
C GLU A 118 -25.12 -15.65 11.43
N CYS A 119 -24.91 -15.89 10.12
CA CYS A 119 -24.98 -14.86 9.10
C CYS A 119 -25.24 -15.48 7.71
N GLU A 120 -25.77 -14.69 6.79
CA GLU A 120 -26.04 -15.13 5.42
C GLU A 120 -24.81 -15.00 4.50
N TYR A 121 -23.93 -14.06 4.80
CA TYR A 121 -22.75 -13.75 4.00
C TYR A 121 -21.52 -13.58 4.89
N VAL A 122 -20.38 -14.05 4.41
CA VAL A 122 -19.07 -13.80 5.02
C VAL A 122 -18.16 -13.16 4.00
N VAL A 123 -17.55 -12.03 4.34
CA VAL A 123 -16.53 -11.36 3.53
C VAL A 123 -15.17 -11.63 4.16
N LEU A 124 -14.28 -12.31 3.41
CA LEU A 124 -12.89 -12.48 3.81
C LEU A 124 -12.08 -11.25 3.44
N ALA A 125 -11.78 -10.41 4.42
CA ALA A 125 -10.89 -9.26 4.29
C ALA A 125 -9.67 -9.44 5.22
N THR A 126 -9.18 -10.67 5.32
CA THR A 126 -8.18 -11.13 6.30
C THR A 126 -6.73 -11.08 5.76
N GLY A 127 -6.52 -10.40 4.61
CA GLY A 127 -5.19 -10.18 4.05
C GLY A 127 -4.41 -11.49 3.90
N MET A 128 -3.20 -11.52 4.42
CA MET A 128 -2.28 -12.65 4.32
C MET A 128 -2.79 -13.96 4.95
N TRP A 129 -3.76 -13.92 5.84
CA TRP A 129 -4.36 -15.11 6.48
C TRP A 129 -5.55 -15.68 5.74
N SER A 130 -6.01 -15.06 4.65
CA SER A 130 -7.21 -15.49 3.90
C SER A 130 -7.09 -16.90 3.38
N ARG A 131 -5.90 -17.31 2.92
CA ARG A 131 -5.65 -18.67 2.41
C ARG A 131 -5.96 -19.74 3.45
N GLN A 132 -5.42 -19.62 4.66
CA GLN A 132 -5.61 -20.61 5.73
C GLN A 132 -7.07 -20.73 6.16
N ILE A 133 -7.82 -19.63 6.15
CA ILE A 133 -9.25 -19.65 6.45
C ILE A 133 -10.02 -20.32 5.31
N GLY A 134 -9.68 -20.03 4.06
CA GLY A 134 -10.29 -20.66 2.89
C GLY A 134 -10.06 -22.17 2.85
N GLU A 135 -8.84 -22.62 3.12
CA GLU A 135 -8.47 -24.06 3.16
C GLU A 135 -9.35 -24.87 4.13
N LYS A 136 -9.72 -24.29 5.28
CA LYS A 136 -10.59 -24.95 6.27
C LYS A 136 -12.00 -25.27 5.74
N ILE A 137 -12.44 -24.58 4.71
CA ILE A 137 -13.77 -24.76 4.10
C ILE A 137 -13.69 -25.25 2.64
N GLY A 138 -12.52 -25.70 2.20
CA GLY A 138 -12.32 -26.24 0.85
C GLY A 138 -12.29 -25.18 -0.26
N VAL A 139 -12.07 -23.90 0.07
CA VAL A 139 -11.95 -22.80 -0.90
C VAL A 139 -10.47 -22.47 -1.11
N SER A 140 -9.99 -22.62 -2.36
CA SER A 140 -8.64 -22.23 -2.73
C SER A 140 -8.56 -20.72 -2.93
N ILE A 141 -7.73 -20.04 -2.14
CA ILE A 141 -7.42 -18.62 -2.27
C ILE A 141 -5.95 -18.49 -2.67
N PRO A 142 -5.64 -17.98 -3.88
CA PRO A 142 -4.28 -17.97 -4.42
C PRO A 142 -3.46 -16.80 -3.84
N LEU A 143 -3.34 -16.74 -2.52
CA LEU A 143 -2.52 -15.80 -1.78
C LEU A 143 -1.36 -16.53 -1.11
N TYR A 144 -0.18 -15.95 -1.22
CA TYR A 144 1.00 -16.42 -0.52
C TYR A 144 1.75 -15.23 0.06
N PRO A 145 1.86 -15.10 1.38
CA PRO A 145 2.57 -14.00 2.00
C PRO A 145 4.07 -14.17 1.83
N ALA A 146 4.75 -13.07 1.56
CA ALA A 146 6.20 -13.01 1.43
C ALA A 146 6.76 -11.91 2.35
N GLU A 147 7.95 -12.15 2.89
CA GLU A 147 8.66 -11.16 3.68
C GLU A 147 9.29 -10.11 2.76
N HIS A 148 9.12 -8.84 3.11
CA HIS A 148 9.82 -7.72 2.53
C HIS A 148 10.36 -6.83 3.64
N PHE A 149 11.56 -6.28 3.41
CA PHE A 149 12.27 -5.50 4.41
C PHE A 149 12.25 -4.02 4.07
N TYR A 150 12.28 -3.21 5.11
CA TYR A 150 12.54 -1.78 5.01
C TYR A 150 13.46 -1.35 6.14
N VAL A 151 14.14 -0.25 5.95
CA VAL A 151 14.93 0.42 6.97
C VAL A 151 14.43 1.84 7.16
N ILE A 152 14.57 2.36 8.37
CA ILE A 152 14.33 3.77 8.67
C ILE A 152 15.66 4.36 9.11
N THR A 153 16.06 5.45 8.46
CA THR A 153 17.33 6.13 8.78
C THR A 153 17.28 6.83 10.13
N GLU A 154 18.41 7.23 10.64
CA GLU A 154 18.46 8.30 11.64
C GLU A 154 17.87 9.60 11.08
N PRO A 155 17.50 10.57 11.93
CA PRO A 155 17.01 11.86 11.47
C PRO A 155 18.00 12.54 10.50
N ILE A 156 17.47 13.05 9.39
CA ILE A 156 18.25 13.73 8.37
C ILE A 156 17.99 15.23 8.50
N GLU A 157 19.05 15.99 8.78
CA GLU A 157 18.94 17.45 8.92
C GLU A 157 18.39 18.07 7.65
N LYS A 158 17.42 18.97 7.81
CA LYS A 158 16.75 19.68 6.71
C LYS A 158 15.99 18.81 5.69
N LEU A 159 15.64 17.56 6.06
CA LEU A 159 14.75 16.76 5.22
C LEU A 159 13.39 17.44 5.13
N SER A 160 12.97 17.76 3.90
CA SER A 160 11.66 18.40 3.71
C SER A 160 10.51 17.41 3.96
N PRO A 161 9.51 17.75 4.78
CA PRO A 161 8.35 16.90 5.02
C PRO A 161 7.39 16.80 3.82
N THR A 162 7.64 17.57 2.76
CA THR A 162 6.81 17.62 1.55
C THR A 162 7.44 16.88 0.36
N LEU A 163 8.51 16.12 0.60
CA LEU A 163 9.12 15.30 -0.45
C LEU A 163 8.10 14.29 -0.99
N PRO A 164 8.01 14.12 -2.33
CA PRO A 164 7.18 13.07 -2.89
C PRO A 164 7.71 11.68 -2.53
N VAL A 165 6.80 10.70 -2.49
CA VAL A 165 7.21 9.29 -2.40
C VAL A 165 7.94 8.93 -3.68
N ILE A 166 9.16 8.37 -3.57
CA ILE A 166 9.91 7.88 -4.73
C ILE A 166 9.61 6.41 -4.97
N ARG A 167 9.41 6.05 -6.23
CA ARG A 167 9.31 4.67 -6.70
C ARG A 167 10.36 4.43 -7.79
N ASP A 168 11.32 3.57 -7.50
CA ASP A 168 12.34 3.11 -8.45
C ASP A 168 12.09 1.63 -8.77
N PHE A 169 11.41 1.40 -9.88
CA PHE A 169 11.09 0.04 -10.32
C PHE A 169 12.27 -0.67 -10.98
N ASP A 170 13.30 0.04 -11.43
CA ASP A 170 14.51 -0.56 -11.99
C ASP A 170 15.36 -1.19 -10.88
N SER A 171 15.43 -0.55 -9.72
CA SER A 171 16.15 -1.05 -8.53
C SER A 171 15.24 -1.78 -7.53
N SER A 172 13.93 -1.85 -7.78
CA SER A 172 12.93 -2.46 -6.88
C SER A 172 12.94 -1.84 -5.48
N VAL A 173 13.05 -0.52 -5.38
CA VAL A 173 13.08 0.21 -4.11
C VAL A 173 12.08 1.38 -4.11
N TYR A 174 11.67 1.78 -2.92
CA TYR A 174 10.91 3.01 -2.72
C TYR A 174 11.43 3.79 -1.52
N PHE A 175 11.20 5.09 -1.55
CA PHE A 175 11.62 6.00 -0.49
C PHE A 175 10.43 6.86 -0.07
N LYS A 176 10.30 7.04 1.24
CA LYS A 176 9.26 7.90 1.82
C LYS A 176 9.85 8.71 2.97
N GLU A 177 9.54 10.01 3.01
CA GLU A 177 9.77 10.81 4.21
C GLU A 177 8.86 10.32 5.34
N ASP A 178 9.42 10.15 6.54
CA ASP A 178 8.73 9.69 7.73
C ASP A 178 9.28 10.37 8.98
N ALA A 179 8.61 11.44 9.40
CA ALA A 179 8.95 12.22 10.60
C ALA A 179 10.43 12.68 10.66
N GLY A 180 10.93 13.27 9.58
CA GLY A 180 12.32 13.76 9.48
C GLY A 180 13.36 12.69 9.18
N LYS A 181 12.92 11.47 8.85
CA LYS A 181 13.73 10.32 8.47
C LYS A 181 13.33 9.83 7.09
N LEU A 182 14.16 9.00 6.45
CA LEU A 182 13.77 8.27 5.25
C LEU A 182 13.43 6.81 5.62
N LEU A 183 12.24 6.38 5.25
CA LEU A 183 11.89 4.98 5.14
C LEU A 183 12.27 4.51 3.74
N ILE A 184 13.11 3.48 3.67
CA ILE A 184 13.61 2.86 2.43
C ILE A 184 13.14 1.42 2.43
N GLY A 185 12.24 1.09 1.52
CA GLY A 185 11.74 -0.27 1.36
C GLY A 185 12.27 -0.92 0.09
N ILE A 186 12.48 -2.23 0.16
CA ILE A 186 13.07 -3.05 -0.90
C ILE A 186 12.10 -4.18 -1.24
N PHE A 187 11.91 -4.45 -2.52
CA PHE A 187 11.20 -5.62 -3.01
C PHE A 187 12.21 -6.61 -3.58
N GLU A 188 12.61 -7.56 -2.77
CA GLU A 188 13.59 -8.57 -3.14
C GLU A 188 13.07 -9.44 -4.28
N GLY A 189 13.92 -9.75 -5.27
CA GLY A 189 13.55 -10.60 -6.41
C GLY A 189 13.25 -12.06 -6.04
N LYS A 190 13.71 -12.50 -4.85
CA LYS A 190 13.38 -13.78 -4.23
C LYS A 190 13.00 -13.52 -2.78
N SER A 191 11.73 -13.24 -2.56
CA SER A 191 11.19 -13.06 -1.20
C SER A 191 11.04 -14.39 -0.50
N ILE A 192 11.29 -14.39 0.81
CA ILE A 192 11.11 -15.56 1.66
C ILE A 192 9.61 -15.70 1.97
N PRO A 193 9.04 -16.91 1.84
CA PRO A 193 7.67 -17.17 2.31
C PRO A 193 7.55 -16.88 3.81
N ALA A 194 6.51 -16.14 4.21
CA ALA A 194 6.33 -15.75 5.61
C ALA A 194 5.84 -16.91 6.49
N PHE A 195 5.10 -17.89 5.95
CA PHE A 195 4.65 -19.15 6.58
C PHE A 195 4.08 -20.13 5.57
#